data_4e20c665ac6a727c8392d77492ccae3c
#
_entry.id   4e20c665ac6a727c8392d77492ccae3c
#
_cell.length_a   1.000
_cell.length_b   1.000
_cell.length_c   1.000
_cell.angle_alpha   90.00
_cell.angle_beta   90.00
_cell.angle_gamma   90.00
#
_symmetry.space_group_name_H-M   'P 1'
#
loop_
_entity.id
_entity.type
_entity.pdbx_description
1 polymer ?
#
loop_
_entity_poly.entity_id
_entity_poly.type
_entity_poly.pdbx_seq_one_letter_code
_entity_poly.pdbx_strand_id
1 'polypeptide(L)'
;MQRIRIIDSHTGGEPTRLVIGGFPDLGQGDMAERRRLLGERHDAWRAACILEPRGSDVLVGALLCAPVDPEACAGVIFFNNSGYLGMCGHGTIGLVASLAHLGRIGPGVHRIETPVGEVEATLHEDGSVSVRNVPAYRYRRQVSVEVPGIGRVSGDIAWGGNWFFLVAGHGQRIAGDNLDALTAYTVAVQQALEDQGIRGEDGGAIDHIELFDDDPHADSRNFVLCPGKAYDRSPCGTGTSAKLACLAADGKLLPGQPWRQASVIGSQFEGRYEWLDGQPGGRIVPTIRGRAHVSAEATLLLADDDPFAWGIRR
;
A
#
# COMPACT_ATOMS: atom_id res chain seq x y z
N MET A 1 -0.07 22.31 24.22
CA MET A 1 0.83 21.75 23.15
C MET A 1 0.77 20.24 23.16
N GLN A 2 0.26 19.60 22.09
CA GLN A 2 0.25 18.14 21.90
C GLN A 2 1.59 17.68 21.31
N ARG A 3 1.95 16.42 21.58
CA ARG A 3 3.20 15.80 21.10
C ARG A 3 2.89 14.43 20.51
N ILE A 4 3.37 14.18 19.29
CA ILE A 4 3.19 12.90 18.60
C ILE A 4 4.57 12.35 18.29
N ARG A 5 4.90 11.18 18.83
CA ARG A 5 6.18 10.51 18.57
C ARG A 5 6.07 9.64 17.34
N ILE A 6 7.03 9.76 16.45
CA ILE A 6 7.04 9.07 15.16
C ILE A 6 8.40 8.44 14.87
N ILE A 7 8.36 7.43 13.99
CA ILE A 7 9.51 6.89 13.26
C ILE A 7 9.18 6.98 11.78
N ASP A 8 10.04 7.66 11.01
CA ASP A 8 9.94 7.71 9.56
C ASP A 8 10.87 6.67 8.94
N SER A 9 10.38 6.02 7.89
CA SER A 9 11.12 5.03 7.10
C SER A 9 10.73 5.15 5.63
N HIS A 10 11.43 4.46 4.75
CA HIS A 10 10.97 4.24 3.39
C HIS A 10 11.15 2.78 2.99
N THR A 11 10.24 2.25 2.19
CA THR A 11 10.31 0.92 1.61
C THR A 11 10.41 1.06 0.10
N GLY A 12 11.57 0.73 -0.47
CA GLY A 12 11.79 0.92 -1.90
C GLY A 12 11.60 2.38 -2.37
N GLY A 13 11.83 3.36 -1.51
CA GLY A 13 11.62 4.78 -1.80
C GLY A 13 10.27 5.34 -1.35
N GLU A 14 9.26 4.51 -1.11
CA GLU A 14 7.94 4.96 -0.65
C GLU A 14 7.95 5.23 0.86
N PRO A 15 7.64 6.47 1.31
CA PRO A 15 7.79 6.86 2.70
C PRO A 15 6.65 6.34 3.57
N THR A 16 7.02 5.92 4.80
CA THR A 16 6.08 5.51 5.85
C THR A 16 6.40 6.24 7.14
N ARG A 17 5.38 6.80 7.79
CA ARG A 17 5.45 7.40 9.12
C ARG A 17 4.75 6.52 10.14
N LEU A 18 5.51 5.85 11.00
CA LEU A 18 4.98 5.08 12.10
C LEU A 18 4.73 6.00 13.31
N VAL A 19 3.49 6.14 13.72
CA VAL A 19 3.11 6.82 14.96
C VAL A 19 3.23 5.83 16.10
N ILE A 20 4.13 6.09 17.05
CA ILE A 20 4.43 5.23 18.19
C ILE A 20 3.90 5.76 19.52
N GLY A 21 3.24 6.91 19.51
CA GLY A 21 2.62 7.48 20.71
C GLY A 21 2.12 8.90 20.53
N GLY A 22 1.25 9.33 21.44
CA GLY A 22 0.66 10.66 21.44
C GLY A 22 -0.74 10.72 20.83
N PHE A 23 -1.25 9.67 20.20
CA PHE A 23 -2.63 9.57 19.74
C PHE A 23 -3.58 9.27 20.92
N PRO A 24 -4.88 9.59 20.78
CA PRO A 24 -5.89 9.23 21.78
C PRO A 24 -6.03 7.72 21.92
N ASP A 25 -6.53 7.27 23.06
CA ASP A 25 -6.92 5.89 23.28
C ASP A 25 -8.12 5.52 22.38
N LEU A 26 -7.98 4.45 21.61
CA LEU A 26 -9.02 3.93 20.73
C LEU A 26 -9.77 2.72 21.32
N GLY A 27 -9.60 2.47 22.63
CA GLY A 27 -10.26 1.37 23.33
C GLY A 27 -9.67 0.00 23.04
N GLN A 28 -10.46 -1.05 23.35
CA GLN A 28 -10.03 -2.46 23.30
C GLN A 28 -10.64 -3.25 22.14
N GLY A 29 -11.36 -2.59 21.23
CA GLY A 29 -11.93 -3.23 20.03
C GLY A 29 -10.87 -3.76 19.08
N ASP A 30 -11.28 -4.50 18.06
CA ASP A 30 -10.40 -4.95 16.98
C ASP A 30 -9.88 -3.75 16.13
N MET A 31 -8.98 -4.03 15.20
CA MET A 31 -8.38 -2.96 14.37
C MET A 31 -9.40 -2.27 13.46
N ALA A 32 -10.46 -2.97 13.04
CA ALA A 32 -11.53 -2.39 12.22
C ALA A 32 -12.37 -1.38 13.04
N GLU A 33 -12.73 -1.74 14.28
CA GLU A 33 -13.43 -0.84 15.19
C GLU A 33 -12.58 0.36 15.59
N ARG A 34 -11.29 0.14 15.93
CA ARG A 34 -10.35 1.24 16.25
C ARG A 34 -10.14 2.18 15.06
N ARG A 35 -10.05 1.65 13.84
CA ARG A 35 -9.99 2.48 12.61
C ARG A 35 -11.26 3.32 12.47
N ARG A 36 -12.44 2.73 12.66
CA ARG A 36 -13.71 3.46 12.61
C ARG A 36 -13.74 4.57 13.65
N LEU A 37 -13.35 4.29 14.89
CA LEU A 37 -13.32 5.26 15.98
C LEU A 37 -12.32 6.40 15.70
N LEU A 38 -11.14 6.07 15.17
CA LEU A 38 -10.15 7.06 14.77
C LEU A 38 -10.72 7.99 13.68
N GLY A 39 -11.38 7.45 12.68
CA GLY A 39 -11.98 8.21 11.59
C GLY A 39 -13.14 9.09 12.04
N GLU A 40 -14.06 8.56 12.85
CA GLU A 40 -15.27 9.27 13.26
C GLU A 40 -15.02 10.36 14.33
N ARG A 41 -14.06 10.13 15.24
CA ARG A 41 -13.87 10.98 16.41
C ARG A 41 -12.52 11.69 16.49
N HIS A 42 -11.50 11.15 15.82
CA HIS A 42 -10.12 11.58 16.02
C HIS A 42 -9.36 11.82 14.69
N ASP A 43 -10.06 11.99 13.55
CA ASP A 43 -9.41 12.19 12.23
C ASP A 43 -8.45 13.39 12.20
N ALA A 44 -8.63 14.37 13.07
CA ALA A 44 -7.71 15.49 13.21
C ALA A 44 -6.27 15.04 13.53
N TRP A 45 -6.10 13.92 14.26
CA TRP A 45 -4.78 13.37 14.60
C TRP A 45 -4.08 12.77 13.36
N ARG A 46 -4.85 12.08 12.50
CA ARG A 46 -4.35 11.67 11.18
C ARG A 46 -3.88 12.87 10.38
N ALA A 47 -4.76 13.86 10.23
CA ALA A 47 -4.46 15.07 9.46
C ALA A 47 -3.22 15.80 9.98
N ALA A 48 -3.05 15.93 11.30
CA ALA A 48 -1.88 16.56 11.91
C ALA A 48 -0.55 15.87 11.58
N CYS A 49 -0.56 14.54 11.33
CA CYS A 49 0.63 13.77 11.02
C CYS A 49 0.94 13.71 9.54
N ILE A 50 -0.10 13.70 8.68
CA ILE A 50 0.02 13.34 7.26
C ILE A 50 -0.07 14.55 6.34
N LEU A 51 -0.85 15.57 6.72
CA LEU A 51 -1.01 16.76 5.90
C LEU A 51 0.09 17.79 6.22
N GLU A 52 0.30 18.70 5.28
CA GLU A 52 1.17 19.87 5.51
C GLU A 52 0.70 20.67 6.74
N PRO A 53 1.59 21.27 7.49
CA PRO A 53 3.04 21.46 7.25
C PRO A 53 3.93 20.33 7.81
N ARG A 54 3.39 19.31 8.49
CA ARG A 54 4.18 18.24 9.12
C ARG A 54 4.26 16.95 8.30
N GLY A 55 3.46 16.84 7.24
CA GLY A 55 3.44 15.74 6.30
C GLY A 55 3.51 16.20 4.86
N SER A 56 3.14 15.32 3.94
CA SER A 56 3.07 15.57 2.50
C SER A 56 2.11 14.58 1.85
N ASP A 57 1.64 14.88 0.63
CA ASP A 57 0.67 14.05 -0.11
C ASP A 57 1.17 12.61 -0.39
N VAL A 58 2.48 12.38 -0.35
CA VAL A 58 3.07 11.06 -0.63
C VAL A 58 3.22 10.17 0.60
N LEU A 59 3.08 10.74 1.78
CA LEU A 59 3.39 10.04 3.03
C LEU A 59 2.27 9.08 3.41
N VAL A 60 2.60 7.82 3.68
CA VAL A 60 1.69 6.86 4.28
C VAL A 60 1.95 6.80 5.79
N GLY A 61 0.91 6.99 6.57
CA GLY A 61 0.93 6.87 8.02
C GLY A 61 0.55 5.46 8.48
N ALA A 62 1.12 5.06 9.60
CA ALA A 62 0.82 3.82 10.30
C ALA A 62 0.68 4.13 11.80
N LEU A 63 -0.48 3.94 12.39
CA LEU A 63 -0.67 4.03 13.83
C LEU A 63 -0.37 2.67 14.46
N LEU A 64 0.67 2.61 15.28
CA LEU A 64 0.98 1.43 16.08
C LEU A 64 -0.04 1.29 17.22
N CYS A 65 -0.73 0.17 17.23
CA CYS A 65 -1.70 -0.21 18.27
C CYS A 65 -1.21 -1.44 19.06
N ALA A 66 -1.65 -1.56 20.30
CA ALA A 66 -1.54 -2.83 21.01
C ALA A 66 -2.43 -3.87 20.29
N PRO A 67 -1.94 -5.08 20.03
CA PRO A 67 -2.73 -6.13 19.41
C PRO A 67 -3.84 -6.61 20.36
N VAL A 68 -4.90 -7.19 19.81
CA VAL A 68 -5.96 -7.87 20.56
C VAL A 68 -5.53 -9.32 20.88
N ASP A 69 -4.96 -10.00 19.88
CA ASP A 69 -4.34 -11.30 20.07
C ASP A 69 -2.96 -11.13 20.71
N PRO A 70 -2.71 -11.71 21.91
CA PRO A 70 -1.42 -11.61 22.58
C PRO A 70 -0.25 -12.27 21.81
N GLU A 71 -0.55 -13.13 20.83
CA GLU A 71 0.45 -13.73 19.97
C GLU A 71 0.83 -12.86 18.75
N ALA A 72 0.08 -11.82 18.46
CA ALA A 72 0.46 -10.83 17.45
C ALA A 72 1.48 -9.84 18.03
N CYS A 73 2.50 -9.49 17.24
CA CYS A 73 3.52 -8.55 17.70
C CYS A 73 3.05 -7.09 17.70
N ALA A 74 2.03 -6.76 16.92
CA ALA A 74 1.45 -5.43 16.81
C ALA A 74 0.07 -5.45 16.15
N GLY A 75 -0.75 -4.43 16.45
CA GLY A 75 -1.85 -3.98 15.60
C GLY A 75 -1.43 -2.71 14.84
N VAL A 76 -1.98 -2.49 13.65
CA VAL A 76 -1.68 -1.31 12.84
C VAL A 76 -2.90 -0.79 12.11
N ILE A 77 -3.04 0.55 12.03
CA ILE A 77 -4.03 1.24 11.20
C ILE A 77 -3.27 2.12 10.21
N PHE A 78 -3.37 1.78 8.91
CA PHE A 78 -2.76 2.57 7.85
C PHE A 78 -3.67 3.70 7.39
N PHE A 79 -3.07 4.83 7.01
CA PHE A 79 -3.79 5.99 6.49
C PHE A 79 -2.88 6.84 5.59
N ASN A 80 -3.48 7.71 4.79
CA ASN A 80 -2.77 8.66 3.93
C ASN A 80 -3.44 10.05 3.96
N ASN A 81 -3.10 10.91 3.00
CA ASN A 81 -3.69 12.24 2.85
C ASN A 81 -5.20 12.18 2.55
N SER A 82 -5.71 11.15 1.91
CA SER A 82 -7.13 11.02 1.52
C SER A 82 -7.98 10.26 2.54
N GLY A 83 -7.39 9.44 3.45
CA GLY A 83 -8.16 8.68 4.43
C GLY A 83 -7.44 7.45 4.98
N TYR A 84 -8.21 6.39 5.21
CA TYR A 84 -7.75 5.15 5.84
C TYR A 84 -7.65 4.02 4.83
N LEU A 85 -6.56 3.25 4.92
CA LEU A 85 -6.29 2.10 4.09
C LEU A 85 -6.64 0.80 4.84
N GLY A 86 -7.11 -0.21 4.12
CA GLY A 86 -7.36 -1.54 4.69
C GLY A 86 -6.05 -2.26 5.03
N MET A 87 -5.15 -2.28 4.05
CA MET A 87 -3.81 -2.88 4.15
C MET A 87 -2.83 -2.04 3.32
N CYS A 88 -1.55 -2.09 3.68
CA CYS A 88 -0.48 -1.40 2.97
C CYS A 88 0.78 -2.26 2.97
N GLY A 89 1.20 -2.77 1.79
CA GLY A 89 2.34 -3.68 1.66
C GLY A 89 3.67 -3.02 2.06
N HIS A 90 4.01 -1.88 1.46
CA HIS A 90 5.25 -1.16 1.80
C HIS A 90 5.22 -0.64 3.25
N GLY A 91 4.04 -0.20 3.74
CA GLY A 91 3.86 0.25 5.12
C GLY A 91 4.08 -0.89 6.13
N THR A 92 3.65 -2.13 5.82
CA THR A 92 3.91 -3.29 6.66
C THR A 92 5.41 -3.63 6.71
N ILE A 93 6.10 -3.57 5.58
CA ILE A 93 7.58 -3.74 5.55
C ILE A 93 8.26 -2.65 6.39
N GLY A 94 7.82 -1.38 6.27
CA GLY A 94 8.30 -0.25 7.07
C GLY A 94 8.00 -0.39 8.55
N LEU A 95 6.81 -0.90 8.92
CA LEU A 95 6.43 -1.21 10.31
C LEU A 95 7.38 -2.24 10.92
N VAL A 96 7.60 -3.38 10.24
CA VAL A 96 8.48 -4.45 10.72
C VAL A 96 9.90 -3.95 10.93
N ALA A 97 10.45 -3.20 9.95
CA ALA A 97 11.77 -2.59 10.09
C ALA A 97 11.84 -1.60 11.26
N SER A 98 10.79 -0.81 11.48
CA SER A 98 10.70 0.13 12.61
C SER A 98 10.56 -0.58 13.96
N LEU A 99 9.81 -1.68 14.04
CA LEU A 99 9.71 -2.50 15.27
C LEU A 99 11.06 -3.17 15.60
N ALA A 100 11.78 -3.64 14.59
CA ALA A 100 13.14 -4.19 14.76
C ALA A 100 14.11 -3.10 15.24
N HIS A 101 14.06 -1.91 14.66
CA HIS A 101 14.85 -0.75 15.08
C HIS A 101 14.58 -0.36 16.54
N LEU A 102 13.34 -0.46 17.01
CA LEU A 102 12.95 -0.26 18.40
C LEU A 102 13.36 -1.42 19.34
N GLY A 103 13.95 -2.49 18.82
CA GLY A 103 14.28 -3.69 19.58
C GLY A 103 13.07 -4.48 20.10
N ARG A 104 11.89 -4.27 19.49
CA ARG A 104 10.65 -4.97 19.90
C ARG A 104 10.52 -6.35 19.28
N ILE A 105 11.12 -6.58 18.13
CA ILE A 105 11.16 -7.86 17.42
C ILE A 105 12.56 -8.13 16.89
N GLY A 106 12.90 -9.41 16.72
CA GLY A 106 14.10 -9.89 16.04
C GLY A 106 13.76 -10.64 14.75
N PRO A 107 14.76 -11.19 14.03
CA PRO A 107 14.51 -12.06 12.89
C PRO A 107 13.56 -13.21 13.24
N GLY A 108 12.62 -13.51 12.31
CA GLY A 108 11.60 -14.53 12.50
C GLY A 108 10.26 -14.13 11.89
N VAL A 109 9.26 -14.97 12.12
CA VAL A 109 7.89 -14.78 11.67
C VAL A 109 7.10 -14.01 12.72
N HIS A 110 6.37 -12.99 12.29
CA HIS A 110 5.57 -12.10 13.14
C HIS A 110 4.16 -11.95 12.58
N ARG A 111 3.17 -11.98 13.46
CA ARG A 111 1.76 -11.75 13.14
C ARG A 111 1.42 -10.29 13.44
N ILE A 112 0.72 -9.63 12.52
CA ILE A 112 0.32 -8.22 12.60
C ILE A 112 -1.17 -8.12 12.31
N GLU A 113 -1.92 -7.55 13.24
CA GLU A 113 -3.34 -7.28 13.05
C GLU A 113 -3.56 -6.02 12.22
N THR A 114 -4.45 -6.10 11.21
CA THR A 114 -4.88 -4.97 10.38
C THR A 114 -6.41 -4.85 10.38
N PRO A 115 -7.00 -3.74 9.94
CA PRO A 115 -8.45 -3.60 9.82
C PRO A 115 -9.13 -4.60 8.89
N VAL A 116 -8.39 -5.25 7.99
CA VAL A 116 -8.93 -6.25 7.04
C VAL A 116 -8.51 -7.68 7.37
N GLY A 117 -7.91 -7.88 8.52
CA GLY A 117 -7.46 -9.20 8.99
C GLY A 117 -6.00 -9.21 9.40
N GLU A 118 -5.54 -10.40 9.77
CA GLU A 118 -4.16 -10.61 10.17
C GLU A 118 -3.27 -10.84 8.95
N VAL A 119 -2.07 -10.28 8.98
CA VAL A 119 -1.01 -10.55 8.01
C VAL A 119 0.23 -11.10 8.70
N GLU A 120 0.90 -12.02 8.03
CA GLU A 120 2.16 -12.59 8.48
C GLU A 120 3.33 -11.87 7.79
N ALA A 121 4.31 -11.44 8.58
CA ALA A 121 5.53 -10.84 8.07
C ALA A 121 6.75 -11.58 8.62
N THR A 122 7.71 -11.88 7.76
CA THR A 122 8.98 -12.48 8.15
C THR A 122 10.08 -11.44 8.05
N LEU A 123 10.70 -11.12 9.19
CA LEU A 123 11.95 -10.36 9.22
C LEU A 123 13.10 -11.33 9.00
N HIS A 124 13.85 -11.14 7.92
CA HIS A 124 15.03 -11.95 7.62
C HIS A 124 16.29 -11.41 8.30
N GLU A 125 17.31 -12.25 8.48
CA GLU A 125 18.59 -11.86 9.06
C GLU A 125 19.32 -10.75 8.26
N ASP A 126 19.10 -10.69 6.95
CA ASP A 126 19.63 -9.64 6.09
C ASP A 126 18.88 -8.29 6.18
N GLY A 127 17.85 -8.23 7.05
CA GLY A 127 17.01 -7.05 7.27
C GLY A 127 15.94 -6.82 6.19
N SER A 128 15.80 -7.72 5.21
CA SER A 128 14.64 -7.71 4.30
C SER A 128 13.40 -8.27 5.00
N VAL A 129 12.24 -7.92 4.50
CA VAL A 129 10.96 -8.35 5.07
C VAL A 129 10.12 -8.99 3.98
N SER A 130 9.61 -10.20 4.25
CA SER A 130 8.56 -10.84 3.44
C SER A 130 7.22 -10.64 4.11
N VAL A 131 6.21 -10.22 3.36
CA VAL A 131 4.83 -10.08 3.84
C VAL A 131 3.97 -11.08 3.09
N ARG A 132 3.35 -12.00 3.83
CA ARG A 132 2.32 -12.90 3.32
C ARG A 132 1.01 -12.12 3.35
N ASN A 133 0.61 -11.67 2.16
CA ASN A 133 -0.53 -10.77 1.99
C ASN A 133 -1.87 -11.53 2.06
N VAL A 134 -2.96 -10.77 2.11
CA VAL A 134 -4.32 -11.31 1.99
C VAL A 134 -4.52 -12.03 0.65
N PRO A 135 -5.48 -12.96 0.54
CA PRO A 135 -5.77 -13.62 -0.73
C PRO A 135 -6.05 -12.63 -1.86
N ALA A 136 -5.41 -12.86 -3.02
CA ALA A 136 -5.53 -12.04 -4.20
C ALA A 136 -6.16 -12.82 -5.37
N TYR A 137 -6.84 -12.11 -6.26
CA TYR A 137 -7.49 -12.72 -7.43
C TYR A 137 -7.78 -11.71 -8.52
N ARG A 138 -7.87 -12.19 -9.79
CA ARG A 138 -8.39 -11.41 -10.90
C ARG A 138 -9.90 -11.53 -10.93
N TYR A 139 -10.60 -10.40 -10.78
CA TYR A 139 -12.06 -10.31 -10.85
C TYR A 139 -12.56 -10.31 -12.29
N ARG A 140 -12.02 -9.42 -13.14
CA ARG A 140 -12.41 -9.30 -14.55
C ARG A 140 -11.19 -9.13 -15.43
N ARG A 141 -11.23 -9.79 -16.60
CA ARG A 141 -10.17 -9.72 -17.61
C ARG A 141 -10.54 -8.77 -18.72
N GLN A 142 -9.55 -7.99 -19.23
CA GLN A 142 -9.66 -7.15 -20.42
C GLN A 142 -10.89 -6.27 -20.43
N VAL A 143 -11.17 -5.58 -19.32
CA VAL A 143 -12.24 -4.59 -19.21
C VAL A 143 -11.82 -3.36 -19.99
N SER A 144 -12.68 -2.89 -20.90
CA SER A 144 -12.45 -1.66 -21.67
C SER A 144 -13.14 -0.48 -21.02
N VAL A 145 -12.47 0.66 -21.00
CA VAL A 145 -12.98 1.96 -20.57
C VAL A 145 -12.68 3.00 -21.63
N GLU A 146 -13.64 3.84 -21.97
CA GLU A 146 -13.45 4.97 -22.90
C GLU A 146 -12.96 6.18 -22.11
N VAL A 147 -11.74 6.62 -22.39
CA VAL A 147 -11.08 7.72 -21.65
C VAL A 147 -11.10 8.98 -22.53
N PRO A 148 -11.75 10.06 -22.12
CA PRO A 148 -11.80 11.31 -22.88
C PRO A 148 -10.40 11.82 -23.23
N GLY A 149 -10.19 12.11 -24.52
CA GLY A 149 -8.91 12.61 -25.05
C GLY A 149 -7.79 11.55 -25.21
N ILE A 150 -8.02 10.31 -24.75
CA ILE A 150 -7.06 9.20 -24.89
C ILE A 150 -7.62 8.10 -25.80
N GLY A 151 -8.93 7.80 -25.68
CA GLY A 151 -9.60 6.72 -26.36
C GLY A 151 -9.80 5.48 -25.49
N ARG A 152 -9.90 4.31 -26.13
CA ARG A 152 -10.17 3.06 -25.43
C ARG A 152 -8.92 2.54 -24.73
N VAL A 153 -9.01 2.35 -23.41
CA VAL A 153 -8.01 1.71 -22.57
C VAL A 153 -8.56 0.37 -22.08
N SER A 154 -7.78 -0.68 -22.13
CA SER A 154 -8.17 -2.02 -21.65
C SER A 154 -7.22 -2.51 -20.58
N GLY A 155 -7.78 -3.12 -19.53
CA GLY A 155 -7.02 -3.64 -18.41
C GLY A 155 -7.77 -4.73 -17.65
N ASP A 156 -7.07 -5.39 -16.74
CA ASP A 156 -7.65 -6.36 -15.83
C ASP A 156 -8.07 -5.68 -14.52
N ILE A 157 -9.21 -6.08 -13.95
CA ILE A 157 -9.61 -5.68 -12.60
C ILE A 157 -9.22 -6.80 -11.66
N ALA A 158 -8.38 -6.49 -10.67
CA ALA A 158 -7.89 -7.48 -9.71
C ALA A 158 -7.85 -6.92 -8.29
N TRP A 159 -7.98 -7.82 -7.32
CA TRP A 159 -7.85 -7.57 -5.89
C TRP A 159 -6.51 -8.09 -5.39
N GLY A 160 -5.74 -7.24 -4.70
CA GLY A 160 -4.47 -7.59 -4.05
C GLY A 160 -4.39 -7.06 -2.62
N GLY A 161 -5.55 -6.75 -2.00
CA GLY A 161 -5.69 -6.02 -0.74
C GLY A 161 -6.28 -4.61 -0.94
N ASN A 162 -6.29 -4.17 -2.19
CA ASN A 162 -7.01 -3.01 -2.73
C ASN A 162 -7.47 -3.36 -4.16
N TRP A 163 -8.38 -2.58 -4.74
CA TRP A 163 -8.82 -2.75 -6.12
C TRP A 163 -7.89 -2.05 -7.10
N PHE A 164 -7.42 -2.80 -8.08
CA PHE A 164 -6.52 -2.34 -9.12
C PHE A 164 -7.16 -2.44 -10.51
N PHE A 165 -6.87 -1.46 -11.36
CA PHE A 165 -6.99 -1.57 -12.80
C PHE A 165 -5.59 -1.68 -13.41
N LEU A 166 -5.26 -2.85 -13.95
CA LEU A 166 -3.94 -3.27 -14.40
C LEU A 166 -3.87 -3.14 -15.92
N VAL A 167 -3.08 -2.19 -16.42
CA VAL A 167 -3.04 -1.84 -17.84
C VAL A 167 -1.67 -2.18 -18.42
N ALA A 168 -1.68 -3.01 -19.48
CA ALA A 168 -0.54 -3.23 -20.37
C ALA A 168 -0.83 -2.63 -21.74
N GLY A 169 0.21 -2.29 -22.51
CA GLY A 169 0.04 -1.75 -23.86
C GLY A 169 -0.57 -0.34 -23.91
N HIS A 170 -0.30 0.46 -22.88
CA HIS A 170 -0.82 1.83 -22.67
C HIS A 170 -0.07 2.90 -23.51
N GLY A 171 1.04 2.55 -24.17
CA GLY A 171 1.84 3.47 -25.01
C GLY A 171 2.60 4.56 -24.25
N GLN A 172 2.60 4.54 -22.92
CA GLN A 172 3.36 5.47 -22.08
C GLN A 172 4.75 4.91 -21.79
N ARG A 173 5.76 5.78 -21.66
CA ARG A 173 7.09 5.38 -21.20
C ARG A 173 7.15 5.47 -19.67
N ILE A 174 7.35 4.35 -18.99
CA ILE A 174 7.47 4.29 -17.52
C ILE A 174 8.90 4.67 -17.12
N ALA A 175 9.10 5.93 -16.73
CA ALA A 175 10.39 6.46 -16.29
C ALA A 175 10.22 7.67 -15.39
N GLY A 176 11.22 7.92 -14.53
CA GLY A 176 11.19 9.00 -13.53
C GLY A 176 11.15 10.43 -14.10
N ASP A 177 11.54 10.62 -15.35
CA ASP A 177 11.45 11.91 -16.07
C ASP A 177 10.10 12.09 -16.80
N ASN A 178 9.16 11.14 -16.68
CA ASN A 178 7.84 11.15 -17.33
C ASN A 178 6.67 11.10 -16.32
N LEU A 179 6.93 11.42 -15.04
CA LEU A 179 5.95 11.25 -13.96
C LEU A 179 4.67 12.06 -14.14
N ASP A 180 4.78 13.29 -14.65
CA ASP A 180 3.62 14.16 -14.85
C ASP A 180 2.66 13.57 -15.91
N ALA A 181 3.20 13.07 -17.02
CA ALA A 181 2.39 12.45 -18.07
C ALA A 181 1.76 11.12 -17.61
N LEU A 182 2.53 10.28 -16.88
CA LEU A 182 2.04 9.04 -16.29
C LEU A 182 0.92 9.31 -15.28
N THR A 183 1.09 10.32 -14.42
CA THR A 183 0.07 10.73 -13.45
C THR A 183 -1.18 11.25 -14.16
N ALA A 184 -1.04 12.14 -15.14
CA ALA A 184 -2.18 12.67 -15.89
C ALA A 184 -2.96 11.56 -16.61
N TYR A 185 -2.25 10.61 -17.25
CA TYR A 185 -2.84 9.46 -17.91
C TYR A 185 -3.64 8.58 -16.93
N THR A 186 -3.02 8.21 -15.82
CA THR A 186 -3.66 7.30 -14.84
C THR A 186 -4.82 7.97 -14.09
N VAL A 187 -4.74 9.27 -13.81
CA VAL A 187 -5.87 10.05 -13.26
C VAL A 187 -7.04 10.08 -14.24
N ALA A 188 -6.79 10.28 -15.55
CA ALA A 188 -7.85 10.26 -16.55
C ALA A 188 -8.51 8.87 -16.66
N VAL A 189 -7.72 7.79 -16.58
CA VAL A 189 -8.25 6.41 -16.55
C VAL A 189 -9.10 6.17 -15.29
N GLN A 190 -8.63 6.59 -14.12
CA GLN A 190 -9.36 6.45 -12.86
C GLN A 190 -10.71 7.17 -12.92
N GLN A 191 -10.73 8.41 -13.38
CA GLN A 191 -11.96 9.19 -13.53
C GLN A 191 -12.93 8.52 -14.50
N ALA A 192 -12.44 8.02 -15.64
CA ALA A 192 -13.28 7.34 -16.62
C ALA A 192 -13.88 6.02 -16.09
N LEU A 193 -13.16 5.27 -15.24
CA LEU A 193 -13.70 4.09 -14.56
C LEU A 193 -14.84 4.49 -13.62
N GLU A 194 -14.66 5.57 -12.85
CA GLU A 194 -15.66 6.07 -11.91
C GLU A 194 -16.92 6.55 -12.65
N ASP A 195 -16.76 7.38 -13.69
CA ASP A 195 -17.86 7.95 -14.49
C ASP A 195 -18.67 6.86 -15.21
N GLN A 196 -18.04 5.76 -15.63
CA GLN A 196 -18.69 4.63 -16.27
C GLN A 196 -19.18 3.57 -15.27
N GLY A 197 -19.07 3.81 -13.97
CA GLY A 197 -19.55 2.92 -12.92
C GLY A 197 -18.83 1.57 -12.87
N ILE A 198 -17.58 1.51 -13.36
CA ILE A 198 -16.76 0.29 -13.32
C ILE A 198 -16.18 0.15 -11.92
N ARG A 199 -16.53 -0.94 -11.23
CA ARG A 199 -16.25 -1.17 -9.81
C ARG A 199 -15.63 -2.57 -9.58
N GLY A 200 -15.07 -2.77 -8.37
CA GLY A 200 -14.71 -4.07 -7.86
C GLY A 200 -15.91 -5.00 -7.64
N GLU A 201 -15.66 -6.24 -7.28
CA GLU A 201 -16.69 -7.28 -7.07
C GLU A 201 -17.67 -6.92 -5.95
N ASP A 202 -17.17 -6.27 -4.90
CA ASP A 202 -17.92 -5.80 -3.73
C ASP A 202 -18.59 -4.43 -3.93
N GLY A 203 -18.51 -3.87 -5.15
CA GLY A 203 -18.94 -2.51 -5.47
C GLY A 203 -17.93 -1.43 -5.04
N GLY A 204 -16.78 -1.81 -4.51
CA GLY A 204 -15.70 -0.91 -4.11
C GLY A 204 -15.12 -0.11 -5.28
N ALA A 205 -14.65 1.10 -5.02
CA ALA A 205 -13.97 1.91 -6.02
C ALA A 205 -12.66 1.24 -6.45
N ILE A 206 -12.33 1.35 -7.74
CA ILE A 206 -11.02 0.99 -8.26
C ILE A 206 -10.13 2.21 -8.06
N ASP A 207 -9.42 2.24 -6.95
CA ASP A 207 -8.69 3.40 -6.47
C ASP A 207 -7.18 3.41 -6.83
N HIS A 208 -6.70 2.30 -7.41
CA HIS A 208 -5.33 2.18 -7.92
C HIS A 208 -5.35 1.89 -9.43
N ILE A 209 -4.54 2.66 -10.17
CA ILE A 209 -4.29 2.41 -11.60
C ILE A 209 -2.83 2.05 -11.76
N GLU A 210 -2.55 0.88 -12.32
CA GLU A 210 -1.19 0.37 -12.46
C GLU A 210 -0.87 0.10 -13.92
N LEU A 211 0.20 0.74 -14.40
CA LEU A 211 0.76 0.57 -15.75
C LEU A 211 1.97 -0.34 -15.69
N PHE A 212 2.14 -1.20 -16.69
CA PHE A 212 3.26 -2.14 -16.79
C PHE A 212 4.00 -2.03 -18.10
N ASP A 213 5.33 -2.15 -18.02
CA ASP A 213 6.22 -2.23 -19.16
C ASP A 213 7.35 -3.25 -18.88
N ASP A 214 8.13 -3.57 -19.90
CA ASP A 214 9.32 -4.40 -19.76
C ASP A 214 10.41 -3.67 -18.98
N ASP A 215 11.25 -4.42 -18.28
CA ASP A 215 12.42 -3.91 -17.56
C ASP A 215 13.67 -4.75 -17.87
N PRO A 216 14.84 -4.14 -18.12
CA PRO A 216 16.05 -4.88 -18.44
C PRO A 216 16.65 -5.65 -17.24
N HIS A 217 16.24 -5.35 -16.01
CA HIS A 217 16.80 -5.90 -14.78
C HIS A 217 15.78 -6.58 -13.86
N ALA A 218 14.49 -6.57 -14.25
CA ALA A 218 13.39 -7.20 -13.55
C ALA A 218 12.44 -7.87 -14.55
N ASP A 219 11.45 -8.60 -14.05
CA ASP A 219 10.47 -9.27 -14.91
C ASP A 219 9.41 -8.29 -15.45
N SER A 220 9.27 -7.14 -14.80
CA SER A 220 8.42 -6.02 -15.25
C SER A 220 8.78 -4.73 -14.48
N ARG A 221 8.43 -3.57 -15.07
CA ARG A 221 8.44 -2.26 -14.44
C ARG A 221 7.01 -1.75 -14.33
N ASN A 222 6.68 -1.03 -13.26
CA ASN A 222 5.37 -0.43 -13.09
C ASN A 222 5.42 1.07 -12.75
N PHE A 223 4.27 1.70 -12.97
CA PHE A 223 3.89 2.98 -12.38
C PHE A 223 2.52 2.77 -11.75
N VAL A 224 2.35 3.18 -10.49
CA VAL A 224 1.10 3.00 -9.75
C VAL A 224 0.59 4.34 -9.26
N LEU A 225 -0.63 4.72 -9.68
CA LEU A 225 -1.38 5.81 -9.08
C LEU A 225 -2.10 5.26 -7.85
N CYS A 226 -1.89 5.92 -6.71
CA CYS A 226 -2.55 5.60 -5.45
C CYS A 226 -3.73 6.54 -5.15
N PRO A 227 -4.60 6.20 -4.18
CA PRO A 227 -5.59 7.12 -3.64
C PRO A 227 -4.94 8.44 -3.18
N GLY A 228 -5.58 9.57 -3.51
CA GLY A 228 -5.00 10.90 -3.26
C GLY A 228 -4.12 11.43 -4.40
N LYS A 229 -4.05 10.69 -5.52
CA LYS A 229 -3.34 11.07 -6.77
C LYS A 229 -1.81 11.15 -6.65
N ALA A 230 -1.22 10.62 -5.59
CA ALA A 230 0.21 10.39 -5.53
C ALA A 230 0.58 9.08 -6.26
N TYR A 231 1.77 9.01 -6.83
CA TYR A 231 2.28 7.75 -7.35
C TYR A 231 3.10 7.01 -6.29
N ASP A 232 3.07 5.68 -6.30
CA ASP A 232 3.92 4.83 -5.44
C ASP A 232 5.36 4.84 -5.97
N ARG A 233 6.33 5.17 -5.10
CA ARG A 233 7.76 5.09 -5.44
C ARG A 233 8.25 3.66 -5.38
N SER A 234 7.63 2.83 -4.54
CA SER A 234 7.91 1.39 -4.48
C SER A 234 7.22 0.64 -5.63
N PRO A 235 7.53 -0.64 -5.84
CA PRO A 235 6.79 -1.48 -6.80
C PRO A 235 5.33 -1.75 -6.42
N CYS A 236 4.80 -1.20 -5.33
CA CYS A 236 3.48 -1.44 -4.76
C CYS A 236 3.24 -2.91 -4.37
N GLY A 237 3.22 -3.21 -3.07
CA GLY A 237 3.06 -4.60 -2.60
C GLY A 237 1.70 -5.20 -2.93
N THR A 238 0.61 -4.44 -2.78
CA THR A 238 -0.76 -4.85 -3.13
C THR A 238 -0.95 -4.90 -4.65
N GLY A 239 -0.34 -3.98 -5.41
CA GLY A 239 -0.34 -4.00 -6.87
C GLY A 239 0.42 -5.22 -7.42
N THR A 240 1.63 -5.48 -6.90
CA THR A 240 2.38 -6.71 -7.25
C THR A 240 1.55 -7.96 -6.92
N SER A 241 0.83 -8.00 -5.79
CA SER A 241 -0.06 -9.11 -5.45
C SER A 241 -1.20 -9.30 -6.46
N ALA A 242 -1.84 -8.21 -6.89
CA ALA A 242 -2.86 -8.23 -7.96
C ALA A 242 -2.27 -8.68 -9.30
N LYS A 243 -1.04 -8.25 -9.63
CA LYS A 243 -0.32 -8.70 -10.83
C LYS A 243 -0.02 -10.19 -10.80
N LEU A 244 0.47 -10.72 -9.67
CA LEU A 244 0.70 -12.15 -9.48
C LEU A 244 -0.58 -12.96 -9.69
N ALA A 245 -1.73 -12.48 -9.20
CA ALA A 245 -3.02 -13.14 -9.41
C ALA A 245 -3.41 -13.20 -10.90
N CYS A 246 -3.14 -12.14 -11.66
CA CYS A 246 -3.37 -12.12 -13.10
C CYS A 246 -2.42 -13.09 -13.84
N LEU A 247 -1.14 -13.11 -13.47
CA LEU A 247 -0.15 -14.03 -14.05
C LEU A 247 -0.47 -15.49 -13.74
N ALA A 248 -0.88 -15.80 -12.52
CA ALA A 248 -1.32 -17.12 -12.10
C ALA A 248 -2.55 -17.57 -12.88
N ALA A 249 -3.56 -16.70 -13.01
CA ALA A 249 -4.79 -16.98 -13.75
C ALA A 249 -4.55 -17.17 -15.27
N ASP A 250 -3.47 -16.58 -15.82
CA ASP A 250 -3.05 -16.78 -17.22
C ASP A 250 -2.07 -17.95 -17.41
N GLY A 251 -1.67 -18.63 -16.33
CA GLY A 251 -0.66 -19.70 -16.36
C GLY A 251 0.74 -19.22 -16.76
N LYS A 252 1.02 -17.90 -16.58
CA LYS A 252 2.31 -17.26 -16.97
C LYS A 252 3.36 -17.30 -15.88
N LEU A 253 2.96 -17.62 -14.65
CA LEU A 253 3.84 -17.78 -13.51
C LEU A 253 3.43 -19.03 -12.73
N LEU A 254 4.38 -19.83 -12.29
CA LEU A 254 4.11 -21.02 -11.49
C LEU A 254 4.12 -20.70 -9.97
N PRO A 255 3.37 -21.45 -9.15
CA PRO A 255 3.44 -21.33 -7.70
C PRO A 255 4.89 -21.43 -7.19
N GLY A 256 5.26 -20.57 -6.24
CA GLY A 256 6.62 -20.49 -5.69
C GLY A 256 7.68 -19.87 -6.62
N GLN A 257 7.39 -19.69 -7.91
CA GLN A 257 8.32 -19.04 -8.83
C GLN A 257 8.46 -17.54 -8.47
N PRO A 258 9.70 -17.01 -8.37
CA PRO A 258 9.90 -15.59 -8.09
C PRO A 258 9.51 -14.72 -9.29
N TRP A 259 8.93 -13.57 -8.99
CA TRP A 259 8.67 -12.47 -9.91
C TRP A 259 9.30 -11.20 -9.36
N ARG A 260 10.18 -10.58 -10.13
CA ARG A 260 10.83 -9.31 -9.76
C ARG A 260 10.07 -8.16 -10.39
N GLN A 261 9.47 -7.32 -9.56
CA GLN A 261 8.78 -6.11 -10.00
C GLN A 261 9.64 -4.90 -9.70
N ALA A 262 10.02 -4.14 -10.73
CA ALA A 262 10.66 -2.84 -10.58
C ALA A 262 9.60 -1.72 -10.53
N SER A 263 9.88 -0.68 -9.76
CA SER A 263 9.08 0.56 -9.74
C SER A 263 9.56 1.56 -10.79
N VAL A 264 8.80 2.63 -10.96
CA VAL A 264 9.15 3.75 -11.85
C VAL A 264 10.50 4.40 -11.51
N ILE A 265 10.94 4.34 -10.23
CA ILE A 265 12.24 4.86 -9.78
C ILE A 265 13.34 3.78 -9.76
N GLY A 266 13.02 2.51 -10.12
CA GLY A 266 13.97 1.40 -10.21
C GLY A 266 14.17 0.60 -8.92
N SER A 267 13.43 0.87 -7.83
CA SER A 267 13.41 -0.02 -6.67
C SER A 267 12.71 -1.34 -7.01
N GLN A 268 13.03 -2.43 -6.33
CA GLN A 268 12.52 -3.75 -6.67
C GLN A 268 11.88 -4.45 -5.47
N PHE A 269 10.80 -5.19 -5.75
CA PHE A 269 10.24 -6.23 -4.87
C PHE A 269 10.37 -7.59 -5.55
N GLU A 270 10.49 -8.64 -4.76
CA GLU A 270 10.31 -10.01 -5.19
C GLU A 270 8.95 -10.51 -4.71
N GLY A 271 8.12 -10.99 -5.64
CA GLY A 271 6.83 -11.59 -5.37
C GLY A 271 6.83 -13.08 -5.67
N ARG A 272 6.11 -13.86 -4.86
CA ARG A 272 5.80 -15.28 -5.09
C ARG A 272 4.36 -15.52 -4.69
N TYR A 273 3.77 -16.62 -5.13
CA TYR A 273 2.43 -16.98 -4.71
C TYR A 273 2.28 -18.49 -4.47
N GLU A 274 1.27 -18.82 -3.70
CA GLU A 274 0.71 -20.15 -3.54
C GLU A 274 -0.79 -20.10 -3.84
N TRP A 275 -1.38 -21.22 -4.31
CA TRP A 275 -2.84 -21.32 -4.41
C TRP A 275 -3.44 -21.39 -3.01
N LEU A 276 -4.45 -20.57 -2.71
CA LEU A 276 -5.08 -20.50 -1.38
C LEU A 276 -5.54 -21.90 -0.88
N ASP A 277 -6.19 -22.67 -1.76
CA ASP A 277 -6.71 -23.99 -1.43
C ASP A 277 -5.89 -25.12 -2.10
N GLY A 278 -4.65 -24.84 -2.52
CA GLY A 278 -3.83 -25.77 -3.29
C GLY A 278 -4.36 -26.11 -4.68
N GLN A 279 -5.45 -25.46 -5.14
CA GLN A 279 -6.14 -25.73 -6.39
C GLN A 279 -5.83 -24.67 -7.44
N PRO A 280 -5.30 -25.02 -8.63
CA PRO A 280 -5.10 -24.09 -9.74
C PRO A 280 -6.41 -23.41 -10.17
N GLY A 281 -6.32 -22.11 -10.53
CA GLY A 281 -7.45 -21.32 -11.03
C GLY A 281 -8.29 -20.61 -9.96
N GLY A 282 -7.99 -20.82 -8.68
CA GLY A 282 -8.62 -20.13 -7.55
C GLY A 282 -7.93 -18.80 -7.18
N ARG A 283 -8.16 -18.41 -5.93
CA ARG A 283 -7.44 -17.29 -5.31
C ARG A 283 -6.00 -17.71 -4.99
N ILE A 284 -5.09 -16.75 -4.99
CA ILE A 284 -3.71 -16.98 -4.57
C ILE A 284 -3.44 -16.31 -3.23
N VAL A 285 -2.41 -16.77 -2.52
CA VAL A 285 -1.82 -16.10 -1.37
C VAL A 285 -0.45 -15.58 -1.81
N PRO A 286 -0.30 -14.30 -2.09
CA PRO A 286 0.98 -13.73 -2.49
C PRO A 286 1.87 -13.47 -1.29
N THR A 287 3.18 -13.64 -1.48
CA THR A 287 4.24 -13.22 -0.56
C THR A 287 5.12 -12.20 -1.28
N ILE A 288 5.25 -11.02 -0.71
CA ILE A 288 6.05 -9.92 -1.26
C ILE A 288 7.24 -9.68 -0.35
N ARG A 289 8.44 -9.68 -0.91
CA ARG A 289 9.69 -9.39 -0.21
C ARG A 289 10.25 -8.04 -0.67
N GLY A 290 10.60 -7.20 0.29
CA GLY A 290 11.23 -5.91 0.08
C GLY A 290 12.13 -5.53 1.25
N ARG A 291 12.72 -4.33 1.18
CA ARG A 291 13.54 -3.79 2.26
C ARG A 291 13.10 -2.36 2.59
N ALA A 292 13.00 -2.08 3.89
CA ALA A 292 12.81 -0.73 4.40
C ALA A 292 14.05 -0.23 5.13
N HIS A 293 14.18 1.10 5.16
CA HIS A 293 15.23 1.80 5.89
C HIS A 293 14.60 2.87 6.77
N VAL A 294 14.88 2.80 8.07
CA VAL A 294 14.50 3.87 9.01
C VAL A 294 15.32 5.12 8.67
N SER A 295 14.65 6.25 8.55
CA SER A 295 15.25 7.52 8.12
C SER A 295 15.23 8.60 9.19
N ALA A 296 14.29 8.54 10.17
CA ALA A 296 14.23 9.49 11.27
C ALA A 296 13.44 8.96 12.47
N GLU A 297 13.81 9.44 13.66
CA GLU A 297 12.97 9.46 14.85
C GLU A 297 12.66 10.91 15.21
N ALA A 298 11.39 11.24 15.47
CA ALA A 298 11.01 12.61 15.74
C ALA A 298 9.79 12.72 16.67
N THR A 299 9.58 13.92 17.17
CA THR A 299 8.36 14.33 17.86
C THR A 299 7.72 15.48 17.11
N LEU A 300 6.56 15.27 16.56
CA LEU A 300 5.74 16.33 15.98
C LEU A 300 5.15 17.17 17.12
N LEU A 301 5.21 18.49 16.97
CA LEU A 301 4.69 19.45 17.95
C LEU A 301 3.45 20.12 17.37
N LEU A 302 2.37 20.13 18.17
CA LEU A 302 1.12 20.82 17.84
C LEU A 302 0.91 21.89 18.90
N ALA A 303 1.27 23.12 18.57
CA ALA A 303 1.06 24.27 19.47
C ALA A 303 -0.41 24.68 19.47
N ASP A 304 -0.91 25.15 20.62
CA ASP A 304 -2.32 25.50 20.76
C ASP A 304 -2.69 26.78 20.00
N ASP A 305 -1.71 27.63 19.74
CA ASP A 305 -1.82 28.90 19.00
C ASP A 305 -1.44 28.79 17.50
N ASP A 306 -1.04 27.59 17.02
CA ASP A 306 -0.76 27.35 15.60
C ASP A 306 -2.07 27.08 14.85
N PRO A 307 -2.49 27.96 13.91
CA PRO A 307 -3.73 27.76 13.14
C PRO A 307 -3.68 26.53 12.24
N PHE A 308 -2.50 25.96 11.96
CA PHE A 308 -2.28 24.78 11.14
C PHE A 308 -1.84 23.56 11.95
N ALA A 309 -1.98 23.60 13.29
CA ALA A 309 -1.60 22.50 14.16
C ALA A 309 -2.23 21.16 13.77
N TRP A 310 -3.44 21.17 13.20
CA TRP A 310 -4.20 19.99 12.81
C TRP A 310 -4.15 19.69 11.31
N GLY A 311 -3.17 20.24 10.60
CA GLY A 311 -2.96 20.02 9.17
C GLY A 311 -3.78 20.96 8.28
N ILE A 312 -3.27 21.22 7.08
CA ILE A 312 -3.93 22.01 6.05
C ILE A 312 -4.88 21.09 5.29
N ARG A 313 -6.17 21.21 5.54
CA ARG A 313 -7.21 20.45 4.83
C ARG A 313 -7.57 21.19 3.54
N ARG A 314 -7.61 20.45 2.43
CA ARG A 314 -8.04 20.96 1.11
C ARG A 314 -9.50 20.61 0.86
#